data_0893ba52b1b6d53ca9b2133b3da7f82d
#
_entry.id   0893ba52b1b6d53ca9b2133b3da7f82d
#
_cell.length_a   1.000
_cell.length_b   1.000
_cell.length_c   1.000
_cell.angle_alpha   90.00
_cell.angle_beta   90.00
_cell.angle_gamma   90.00
#
_symmetry.space_group_name_H-M   'P 1'
#
loop_
_entity.id
_entity.type
_entity.pdbx_description
1 polymer ?
#
loop_
_entity_poly.entity_id
_entity_poly.type
_entity_poly.pdbx_seq_one_letter_code
_entity_poly.pdbx_strand_id
1 'polypeptide(L)'
;EKLAKVKNIMAKVGLREEYMSKYPHEFSGGQRQRIVIARALILEPKFIFCDEPVSALDVSVRAQVLNLMKDLQKEFNLTYMFISHDLSVVRFLCDRIGVMYLGRMVEIADRQELYDNPMHPYTKALLSAIPVPDVDVNHEPILLEGDIPSPYNPPKGCLFHTRCKYAMECCKNEVPQMRQIGENHCVACHLYDKTEKE
;
A
#
# COMPACT_ATOMS: atom_id res chain seq x y z
N GLU A 1 23.46 13.65 26.31
CA GLU A 1 23.42 13.27 24.88
C GLU A 1 22.10 12.55 24.52
N LYS A 2 21.71 11.41 25.14
CA LYS A 2 20.48 10.64 24.84
C LYS A 2 19.21 11.51 24.98
N LEU A 3 19.09 12.27 26.08
CA LEU A 3 17.93 13.13 26.32
C LEU A 3 17.79 14.22 25.26
N ALA A 4 18.89 14.80 24.79
CA ALA A 4 18.87 15.81 23.72
C ALA A 4 18.40 15.22 22.39
N LYS A 5 18.80 13.98 22.04
CA LYS A 5 18.28 13.27 20.87
C LYS A 5 16.76 13.05 20.96
N VAL A 6 16.26 12.62 22.12
CA VAL A 6 14.82 12.41 22.33
C VAL A 6 14.04 13.70 22.15
N LYS A 7 14.48 14.80 22.77
CA LYS A 7 13.85 16.13 22.63
C LYS A 7 13.81 16.58 21.18
N ASN A 8 14.91 16.43 20.46
CA ASN A 8 15.00 16.81 19.05
C ASN A 8 14.01 16.01 18.20
N ILE A 9 13.97 14.69 18.35
CA ILE A 9 13.07 13.87 17.52
C ILE A 9 11.60 14.09 17.88
N MET A 10 11.28 14.35 19.17
CA MET A 10 9.92 14.73 19.57
C MET A 10 9.47 16.02 18.90
N ALA A 11 10.34 17.05 18.85
CA ALA A 11 10.05 18.29 18.14
C ALA A 11 9.80 18.05 16.64
N LYS A 12 10.60 17.17 15.99
CA LYS A 12 10.46 16.79 14.58
C LYS A 12 9.11 16.13 14.27
N VAL A 13 8.58 15.32 15.19
CA VAL A 13 7.25 14.72 15.01
C VAL A 13 6.11 15.60 15.56
N GLY A 14 6.40 16.84 15.95
CA GLY A 14 5.41 17.81 16.43
C GLY A 14 4.84 17.50 17.82
N LEU A 15 5.65 16.90 18.69
CA LEU A 15 5.31 16.64 20.10
C LEU A 15 6.06 17.61 21.02
N ARG A 16 5.37 18.12 22.03
CA ARG A 16 5.96 19.02 23.01
C ARG A 16 6.85 18.27 24.01
N GLU A 17 7.92 18.90 24.46
CA GLU A 17 8.87 18.33 25.42
C GLU A 17 8.23 17.89 26.74
N GLU A 18 7.23 18.62 27.21
CA GLU A 18 6.48 18.29 28.44
C GLU A 18 5.80 16.92 28.39
N TYR A 19 5.61 16.35 27.19
CA TYR A 19 5.02 15.02 27.01
C TYR A 19 5.98 13.86 27.36
N MET A 20 7.25 14.15 27.62
CA MET A 20 8.24 13.12 27.98
C MET A 20 7.93 12.40 29.30
N SER A 21 7.19 13.03 30.20
CA SER A 21 6.77 12.45 31.48
C SER A 21 5.44 11.71 31.44
N LYS A 22 4.73 11.74 30.29
CA LYS A 22 3.41 11.12 30.14
C LYS A 22 3.47 9.64 29.86
N TYR A 23 2.46 8.94 30.31
CA TYR A 23 2.23 7.52 30.03
C TYR A 23 1.47 7.35 28.70
N PRO A 24 1.59 6.16 28.04
CA PRO A 24 0.97 5.91 26.72
C PRO A 24 -0.57 6.13 26.69
N HIS A 25 -1.28 5.86 27.78
CA HIS A 25 -2.73 6.03 27.86
C HIS A 25 -3.17 7.50 27.93
N GLU A 26 -2.25 8.43 28.21
CA GLU A 26 -2.54 9.86 28.27
C GLU A 26 -2.43 10.56 26.88
N PHE A 27 -2.09 9.80 25.83
CA PHE A 27 -1.95 10.32 24.48
C PHE A 27 -3.17 9.97 23.61
N SER A 28 -3.54 10.91 22.73
CA SER A 28 -4.48 10.62 21.64
C SER A 28 -3.92 9.59 20.65
N GLY A 29 -4.77 9.00 19.81
CA GLY A 29 -4.35 8.06 18.78
C GLY A 29 -3.25 8.62 17.86
N GLY A 30 -3.43 9.84 17.38
CA GLY A 30 -2.45 10.52 16.54
C GLY A 30 -1.14 10.85 17.25
N GLN A 31 -1.21 11.21 18.54
CA GLN A 31 0.00 11.43 19.34
C GLN A 31 0.77 10.12 19.57
N ARG A 32 0.07 9.03 19.87
CA ARG A 32 0.70 7.70 19.96
C ARG A 32 1.40 7.32 18.66
N GLN A 33 0.76 7.56 17.52
CA GLN A 33 1.37 7.28 16.22
C GLN A 33 2.63 8.11 15.97
N ARG A 34 2.61 9.40 16.33
CA ARG A 34 3.81 10.25 16.26
C ARG A 34 4.95 9.75 17.16
N ILE A 35 4.64 9.19 18.34
CA ILE A 35 5.64 8.54 19.21
C ILE A 35 6.22 7.28 18.54
N VAL A 36 5.40 6.46 17.90
CA VAL A 36 5.86 5.27 17.17
C VAL A 36 6.82 5.67 16.05
N ILE A 37 6.48 6.71 15.28
CA ILE A 37 7.35 7.26 14.25
C ILE A 37 8.66 7.79 14.86
N ALA A 38 8.59 8.55 15.95
CA ALA A 38 9.78 9.05 16.66
C ALA A 38 10.72 7.92 17.12
N ARG A 39 10.15 6.82 17.62
CA ARG A 39 10.92 5.62 18.03
C ARG A 39 11.64 4.96 16.85
N ALA A 40 11.04 4.95 15.66
CA ALA A 40 11.69 4.42 14.47
C ALA A 40 12.83 5.36 14.02
N LEU A 41 12.62 6.66 14.06
CA LEU A 41 13.57 7.66 13.56
C LEU A 41 14.79 7.89 14.46
N ILE A 42 14.71 7.63 15.78
CA ILE A 42 15.79 7.93 16.72
C ILE A 42 17.07 7.13 16.44
N LEU A 43 16.94 6.02 15.70
CA LEU A 43 18.07 5.19 15.24
C LEU A 43 18.69 5.69 13.94
N GLU A 44 18.18 6.78 13.37
CA GLU A 44 18.63 7.37 12.11
C GLU A 44 18.66 6.35 10.95
N PRO A 45 17.57 5.58 10.73
CA PRO A 45 17.52 4.54 9.71
C PRO A 45 17.49 5.15 8.30
N LYS A 46 17.92 4.38 7.30
CA LYS A 46 17.72 4.72 5.88
C LYS A 46 16.41 4.14 5.32
N PHE A 47 15.89 3.10 5.97
CA PHE A 47 14.71 2.36 5.56
C PHE A 47 13.78 2.12 6.75
N ILE A 48 12.48 2.36 6.56
CA ILE A 48 11.45 2.11 7.57
C ILE A 48 10.34 1.25 6.94
N PHE A 49 10.03 0.13 7.61
CA PHE A 49 8.87 -0.69 7.29
C PHE A 49 7.65 -0.18 8.06
N CYS A 50 6.58 0.15 7.34
CA CYS A 50 5.35 0.70 7.88
C CYS A 50 4.19 -0.27 7.59
N ASP A 51 3.77 -1.02 8.60
CA ASP A 51 2.66 -1.96 8.51
C ASP A 51 1.38 -1.30 9.04
N GLU A 52 0.48 -0.95 8.15
CA GLU A 52 -0.79 -0.26 8.40
C GLU A 52 -0.70 0.94 9.37
N PRO A 53 0.27 1.86 9.20
CA PRO A 53 0.61 2.82 10.24
C PRO A 53 -0.48 3.86 10.53
N VAL A 54 -1.54 3.94 9.72
CA VAL A 54 -2.61 4.94 9.85
C VAL A 54 -4.02 4.34 9.87
N SER A 55 -4.14 3.01 9.89
CA SER A 55 -5.43 2.31 9.79
C SER A 55 -6.40 2.61 10.95
N ALA A 56 -5.87 2.81 12.16
CA ALA A 56 -6.64 3.07 13.37
C ALA A 56 -6.92 4.58 13.63
N LEU A 57 -6.58 5.46 12.69
CA LEU A 57 -6.74 6.90 12.85
C LEU A 57 -7.97 7.42 12.10
N ASP A 58 -8.64 8.41 12.68
CA ASP A 58 -9.68 9.16 11.97
C ASP A 58 -9.10 9.93 10.77
N VAL A 59 -9.96 10.35 9.84
CA VAL A 59 -9.56 10.91 8.54
C VAL A 59 -8.67 12.15 8.71
N SER A 60 -9.00 13.05 9.65
CA SER A 60 -8.28 14.31 9.83
C SER A 60 -6.89 14.10 10.43
N VAL A 61 -6.79 13.24 11.43
CA VAL A 61 -5.53 12.88 12.08
C VAL A 61 -4.65 12.05 11.12
N ARG A 62 -5.26 11.16 10.34
CA ARG A 62 -4.59 10.38 9.31
C ARG A 62 -3.86 11.29 8.30
N ALA A 63 -4.56 12.31 7.78
CA ALA A 63 -3.97 13.27 6.85
C ALA A 63 -2.77 14.00 7.47
N GLN A 64 -2.85 14.41 8.74
CA GLN A 64 -1.74 15.06 9.44
C GLN A 64 -0.53 14.13 9.59
N VAL A 65 -0.75 12.84 9.93
CA VAL A 65 0.34 11.87 10.08
C VAL A 65 0.98 11.54 8.74
N LEU A 66 0.20 11.42 7.67
CA LEU A 66 0.73 11.18 6.32
C LEU A 66 1.59 12.35 5.81
N ASN A 67 1.14 13.59 6.03
CA ASN A 67 1.93 14.77 5.71
C ASN A 67 3.25 14.79 6.51
N LEU A 68 3.18 14.53 7.82
CA LEU A 68 4.36 14.41 8.65
C LEU A 68 5.33 13.34 8.12
N MET A 69 4.86 12.16 7.74
CA MET A 69 5.71 11.10 7.18
C MET A 69 6.38 11.56 5.89
N LYS A 70 5.67 12.29 5.03
CA LYS A 70 6.21 12.83 3.78
C LYS A 70 7.28 13.90 4.02
N ASP A 71 7.10 14.75 5.00
CA ASP A 71 8.08 15.77 5.40
C ASP A 71 9.34 15.12 5.99
N LEU A 72 9.17 14.13 6.86
CA LEU A 72 10.26 13.35 7.44
C LEU A 72 11.02 12.54 6.38
N GLN A 73 10.31 11.99 5.38
CA GLN A 73 10.94 11.30 4.26
C GLN A 73 11.92 12.20 3.53
N LYS A 74 11.53 13.43 3.24
CA LYS A 74 12.37 14.42 2.56
C LYS A 74 13.53 14.89 3.46
N GLU A 75 13.22 15.22 4.71
CA GLU A 75 14.20 15.76 5.65
C GLU A 75 15.34 14.77 5.96
N PHE A 76 14.99 13.49 6.17
CA PHE A 76 15.94 12.44 6.54
C PHE A 76 16.35 11.54 5.36
N ASN A 77 15.89 11.84 4.15
CA ASN A 77 16.11 11.02 2.95
C ASN A 77 15.77 9.54 3.17
N LEU A 78 14.56 9.28 3.69
CA LEU A 78 14.12 7.95 4.08
C LEU A 78 13.51 7.19 2.90
N THR A 79 13.71 5.88 2.89
CA THR A 79 12.95 4.95 2.07
C THR A 79 11.88 4.28 2.94
N TYR A 80 10.62 4.34 2.52
CA TYR A 80 9.52 3.63 3.17
C TYR A 80 9.12 2.39 2.37
N MET A 81 8.87 1.28 3.08
CA MET A 81 8.03 0.20 2.60
C MET A 81 6.70 0.30 3.35
N PHE A 82 5.64 0.62 2.64
CA PHE A 82 4.35 0.95 3.23
C PHE A 82 3.29 -0.09 2.88
N ILE A 83 2.69 -0.73 3.87
CA ILE A 83 1.56 -1.65 3.69
C ILE A 83 0.28 -0.94 4.09
N SER A 84 -0.73 -1.00 3.23
CA SER A 84 -2.06 -0.46 3.48
C SER A 84 -3.10 -1.15 2.62
N HIS A 85 -4.33 -1.23 3.12
CA HIS A 85 -5.51 -1.59 2.36
C HIS A 85 -6.24 -0.35 1.79
N ASP A 86 -5.83 0.86 2.17
CA ASP A 86 -6.43 2.12 1.69
C ASP A 86 -5.63 2.65 0.48
N LEU A 87 -6.21 2.46 -0.70
CA LEU A 87 -5.60 2.86 -1.97
C LEU A 87 -5.39 4.37 -2.09
N SER A 88 -6.21 5.19 -1.43
CA SER A 88 -6.06 6.65 -1.42
C SER A 88 -4.80 7.06 -0.67
N VAL A 89 -4.51 6.39 0.44
CA VAL A 89 -3.28 6.56 1.23
C VAL A 89 -2.05 6.15 0.41
N VAL A 90 -2.11 4.99 -0.24
CA VAL A 90 -1.04 4.49 -1.11
C VAL A 90 -0.77 5.45 -2.26
N ARG A 91 -1.82 5.94 -2.93
CA ARG A 91 -1.71 6.94 -4.00
C ARG A 91 -1.02 8.22 -3.54
N PHE A 92 -1.29 8.66 -2.31
CA PHE A 92 -0.73 9.90 -1.76
C PHE A 92 0.76 9.77 -1.43
N LEU A 93 1.19 8.66 -0.82
CA LEU A 93 2.51 8.53 -0.21
C LEU A 93 3.53 7.81 -1.11
N CYS A 94 3.11 6.77 -1.85
CA CYS A 94 4.02 5.87 -2.53
C CYS A 94 4.37 6.34 -3.94
N ASP A 95 5.61 6.11 -4.37
CA ASP A 95 6.07 6.38 -5.73
C ASP A 95 5.89 5.14 -6.61
N ARG A 96 6.07 3.94 -6.03
CA ARG A 96 5.93 2.65 -6.67
C ARG A 96 5.00 1.77 -5.84
N ILE A 97 4.12 1.00 -6.50
CA ILE A 97 3.06 0.25 -5.84
C ILE A 97 3.12 -1.20 -6.29
N GLY A 98 3.03 -2.11 -5.31
CA GLY A 98 2.83 -3.52 -5.55
C GLY A 98 1.46 -3.97 -5.05
N VAL A 99 0.70 -4.65 -5.91
CA VAL A 99 -0.60 -5.25 -5.56
C VAL A 99 -0.40 -6.71 -5.23
N MET A 100 -0.96 -7.13 -4.09
CA MET A 100 -0.84 -8.49 -3.58
C MET A 100 -2.22 -9.14 -3.49
N TYR A 101 -2.32 -10.41 -3.87
CA TYR A 101 -3.50 -11.24 -3.70
C TYR A 101 -3.12 -12.60 -3.10
N LEU A 102 -3.75 -12.97 -1.99
CA LEU A 102 -3.47 -14.23 -1.24
C LEU A 102 -1.96 -14.50 -1.05
N GLY A 103 -1.21 -13.47 -0.62
CA GLY A 103 0.22 -13.60 -0.33
C GLY A 103 1.15 -13.57 -1.55
N ARG A 104 0.63 -13.42 -2.77
CA ARG A 104 1.45 -13.30 -4.00
C ARG A 104 1.31 -11.94 -4.63
N MET A 105 2.43 -11.40 -5.11
CA MET A 105 2.43 -10.18 -5.92
C MET A 105 1.81 -10.49 -7.28
N VAL A 106 0.82 -9.69 -7.67
CA VAL A 106 0.12 -9.86 -8.95
C VAL A 106 0.47 -8.75 -9.95
N GLU A 107 0.81 -7.56 -9.45
CA GLU A 107 1.19 -6.43 -10.28
C GLU A 107 2.10 -5.49 -9.51
N ILE A 108 3.10 -4.89 -10.18
CA ILE A 108 4.01 -3.88 -9.62
C ILE A 108 4.23 -2.83 -10.70
N ALA A 109 3.95 -1.56 -10.37
CA ALA A 109 4.20 -0.46 -11.28
C ALA A 109 4.51 0.85 -10.54
N ASP A 110 4.98 1.84 -11.30
CA ASP A 110 5.00 3.21 -10.80
C ASP A 110 3.58 3.68 -10.50
N ARG A 111 3.43 4.54 -9.49
CA ARG A 111 2.12 4.99 -9.02
C ARG A 111 1.20 5.44 -10.16
N GLN A 112 1.67 6.37 -10.99
CA GLN A 112 0.84 6.93 -12.06
C GLN A 112 0.43 5.85 -13.06
N GLU A 113 1.37 5.01 -13.48
CA GLU A 113 1.13 3.92 -14.41
C GLU A 113 0.10 2.91 -13.87
N LEU A 114 0.19 2.54 -12.59
CA LEU A 114 -0.77 1.60 -11.99
C LEU A 114 -2.20 2.13 -11.97
N TYR A 115 -2.38 3.44 -11.74
CA TYR A 115 -3.71 4.05 -11.70
C TYR A 115 -4.29 4.31 -13.10
N ASP A 116 -3.44 4.67 -14.06
CA ASP A 116 -3.87 5.00 -15.43
C ASP A 116 -4.05 3.74 -16.28
N ASN A 117 -3.15 2.76 -16.13
CA ASN A 117 -3.07 1.54 -16.96
C ASN A 117 -2.97 0.27 -16.11
N PRO A 118 -3.91 -0.03 -15.18
CA PRO A 118 -3.88 -1.27 -14.43
C PRO A 118 -4.02 -2.47 -15.38
N MET A 119 -3.18 -3.48 -15.20
CA MET A 119 -3.15 -4.63 -16.11
C MET A 119 -3.85 -5.85 -15.50
N HIS A 120 -3.51 -6.23 -14.26
CA HIS A 120 -4.11 -7.40 -13.65
C HIS A 120 -5.61 -7.19 -13.37
N PRO A 121 -6.49 -8.17 -13.69
CA PRO A 121 -7.93 -8.04 -13.46
C PRO A 121 -8.33 -7.73 -12.00
N TYR A 122 -7.56 -8.22 -11.03
CA TYR A 122 -7.76 -7.89 -9.62
C TYR A 122 -7.44 -6.41 -9.33
N THR A 123 -6.33 -5.89 -9.87
CA THR A 123 -5.97 -4.47 -9.73
C THR A 123 -7.04 -3.56 -10.33
N LYS A 124 -7.55 -3.92 -11.51
CA LYS A 124 -8.65 -3.18 -12.15
C LYS A 124 -9.90 -3.12 -11.26
N ALA A 125 -10.27 -4.26 -10.67
CA ALA A 125 -11.41 -4.32 -9.75
C ALA A 125 -11.16 -3.51 -8.47
N LEU A 126 -9.97 -3.57 -7.88
CA LEU A 126 -9.62 -2.78 -6.70
C LEU A 126 -9.70 -1.27 -6.98
N LEU A 127 -9.11 -0.82 -8.09
CA LEU A 127 -9.10 0.60 -8.45
C LEU A 127 -10.48 1.10 -8.83
N SER A 128 -11.31 0.25 -9.47
CA SER A 128 -12.70 0.59 -9.78
C SER A 128 -13.60 0.74 -8.55
N ALA A 129 -13.19 0.28 -7.39
CA ALA A 129 -13.92 0.45 -6.14
C ALA A 129 -13.60 1.77 -5.41
N ILE A 130 -12.64 2.55 -5.90
CA ILE A 130 -12.29 3.85 -5.32
C ILE A 130 -13.39 4.86 -5.70
N PRO A 131 -14.07 5.50 -4.73
CA PRO A 131 -15.06 6.53 -5.05
C PRO A 131 -14.41 7.70 -5.81
N VAL A 132 -15.00 8.07 -6.95
CA VAL A 132 -14.62 9.26 -7.70
C VAL A 132 -15.46 10.41 -7.16
N PRO A 133 -14.87 11.54 -6.75
CA PRO A 133 -15.61 12.70 -6.21
C PRO A 133 -16.33 13.52 -7.30
N ASP A 134 -16.58 12.95 -8.47
CA ASP A 134 -17.27 13.59 -9.59
C ASP A 134 -18.67 12.98 -9.76
N VAL A 135 -19.70 13.82 -9.61
CA VAL A 135 -21.11 13.42 -9.64
C VAL A 135 -21.59 13.08 -11.06
N ASP A 136 -20.89 13.58 -12.07
CA ASP A 136 -21.25 13.42 -13.49
C ASP A 136 -20.63 12.18 -14.14
N VAL A 137 -19.69 11.53 -13.45
CA VAL A 137 -19.05 10.29 -13.92
C VAL A 137 -19.82 9.09 -13.41
N ASN A 138 -20.51 8.41 -14.32
CA ASN A 138 -21.18 7.13 -14.02
C ASN A 138 -20.11 6.04 -13.79
N HIS A 139 -19.61 5.93 -12.56
CA HIS A 139 -18.57 5.00 -12.18
C HIS A 139 -19.18 3.71 -11.64
N GLU A 140 -19.27 2.69 -12.47
CA GLU A 140 -19.72 1.36 -12.06
C GLU A 140 -18.53 0.54 -11.56
N PRO A 141 -18.47 0.17 -10.27
CA PRO A 141 -17.40 -0.67 -9.76
C PRO A 141 -17.47 -2.07 -10.38
N ILE A 142 -16.32 -2.63 -10.69
CA ILE A 142 -16.21 -4.01 -11.17
C ILE A 142 -16.50 -4.95 -10.00
N LEU A 143 -17.68 -5.56 -10.01
CA LEU A 143 -18.07 -6.55 -9.00
C LEU A 143 -17.31 -7.86 -9.24
N LEU A 144 -16.61 -8.32 -8.22
CA LEU A 144 -15.95 -9.62 -8.23
C LEU A 144 -16.93 -10.68 -7.72
N GLU A 145 -17.20 -11.67 -8.54
CA GLU A 145 -18.05 -12.81 -8.19
C GLU A 145 -17.29 -13.83 -7.35
N GLY A 146 -18.02 -14.61 -6.54
CA GLY A 146 -17.49 -15.68 -5.72
C GLY A 146 -16.75 -15.24 -4.45
N ASP A 147 -16.53 -16.21 -3.56
CA ASP A 147 -15.86 -15.99 -2.28
C ASP A 147 -14.34 -15.90 -2.44
N ILE A 148 -13.70 -15.24 -1.46
CA ILE A 148 -12.24 -15.21 -1.36
C ILE A 148 -11.77 -16.61 -0.95
N PRO A 149 -10.93 -17.28 -1.75
CA PRO A 149 -10.41 -18.60 -1.38
C PRO A 149 -9.65 -18.58 -0.07
N SER A 150 -9.74 -19.70 0.68
CA SER A 150 -9.00 -19.81 1.93
C SER A 150 -7.48 -19.78 1.70
N PRO A 151 -6.72 -18.99 2.46
CA PRO A 151 -5.28 -18.98 2.37
C PRO A 151 -4.64 -20.31 2.85
N TYR A 152 -5.36 -21.13 3.61
CA TYR A 152 -4.89 -22.44 4.06
C TYR A 152 -5.00 -23.51 2.96
N ASN A 153 -5.92 -23.33 2.01
CA ASN A 153 -6.09 -24.22 0.87
C ASN A 153 -6.30 -23.37 -0.40
N PRO A 154 -5.24 -22.68 -0.87
CA PRO A 154 -5.34 -21.82 -2.03
C PRO A 154 -5.59 -22.64 -3.30
N PRO A 155 -6.28 -22.09 -4.29
CA PRO A 155 -6.51 -22.76 -5.57
C PRO A 155 -5.17 -23.00 -6.29
N LYS A 156 -5.13 -24.06 -7.13
CA LYS A 156 -3.98 -24.33 -8.01
C LYS A 156 -3.87 -23.22 -9.07
N GLY A 157 -2.69 -23.10 -9.68
CA GLY A 157 -2.44 -22.14 -10.74
C GLY A 157 -2.50 -20.69 -10.31
N CYS A 158 -3.18 -19.84 -11.08
CA CYS A 158 -3.41 -18.46 -10.75
C CYS A 158 -4.38 -18.35 -9.55
N LEU A 159 -3.94 -17.76 -8.45
CA LEU A 159 -4.77 -17.67 -7.22
C LEU A 159 -6.08 -16.90 -7.43
N PHE A 160 -6.11 -16.01 -8.41
CA PHE A 160 -7.27 -15.17 -8.70
C PHE A 160 -8.25 -15.80 -9.70
N HIS A 161 -7.92 -16.96 -10.33
CA HIS A 161 -8.72 -17.52 -11.44
C HIS A 161 -10.18 -17.80 -11.07
N THR A 162 -10.47 -18.15 -9.81
CA THR A 162 -11.83 -18.46 -9.34
C THR A 162 -12.76 -17.24 -9.33
N ARG A 163 -12.21 -16.04 -9.35
CA ARG A 163 -12.92 -14.75 -9.34
C ARG A 163 -12.64 -13.90 -10.58
N CYS A 164 -11.86 -14.43 -11.52
CA CYS A 164 -11.43 -13.71 -12.70
C CYS A 164 -12.39 -13.97 -13.88
N LYS A 165 -13.05 -12.93 -14.37
CA LYS A 165 -13.93 -13.04 -15.54
C LYS A 165 -13.19 -13.36 -16.85
N TYR A 166 -11.86 -13.25 -16.85
CA TYR A 166 -11.00 -13.56 -17.99
C TYR A 166 -10.22 -14.88 -17.79
N ALA A 167 -10.64 -15.72 -16.83
CA ALA A 167 -9.93 -16.95 -16.54
C ALA A 167 -9.90 -17.89 -17.75
N MET A 168 -8.71 -18.35 -18.10
CA MET A 168 -8.44 -19.34 -19.16
C MET A 168 -8.14 -20.71 -18.53
N GLU A 169 -8.09 -21.77 -19.34
CA GLU A 169 -7.80 -23.11 -18.84
C GLU A 169 -6.41 -23.21 -18.19
N CYS A 170 -5.39 -22.54 -18.76
CA CYS A 170 -4.04 -22.47 -18.17
C CYS A 170 -4.05 -21.83 -16.77
N CYS A 171 -4.95 -20.86 -16.51
CA CYS A 171 -5.05 -20.22 -15.20
C CYS A 171 -5.40 -21.18 -14.07
N LYS A 172 -6.06 -22.30 -14.35
CA LYS A 172 -6.43 -23.31 -13.35
C LYS A 172 -5.25 -24.19 -12.92
N ASN A 173 -4.28 -24.36 -13.82
CA ASN A 173 -3.22 -25.35 -13.67
C ASN A 173 -1.84 -24.72 -13.48
N GLU A 174 -1.60 -23.55 -14.06
CA GLU A 174 -0.30 -22.91 -14.13
C GLU A 174 -0.26 -21.62 -13.33
N VAL A 175 0.85 -21.42 -12.61
CA VAL A 175 1.09 -20.17 -11.86
C VAL A 175 1.67 -19.14 -12.81
N PRO A 176 0.99 -17.99 -13.01
CA PRO A 176 1.51 -16.94 -13.87
C PRO A 176 2.83 -16.37 -13.31
N GLN A 177 3.81 -16.21 -14.17
CA GLN A 177 5.09 -15.61 -13.81
C GLN A 177 5.01 -14.10 -13.89
N MET A 178 5.75 -13.41 -13.00
CA MET A 178 5.89 -11.97 -13.05
C MET A 178 6.69 -11.57 -14.30
N ARG A 179 6.07 -10.84 -15.21
CA ARG A 179 6.69 -10.39 -16.47
C ARG A 179 6.70 -8.88 -16.56
N GLN A 180 7.78 -8.33 -17.08
CA GLN A 180 7.87 -6.92 -17.40
C GLN A 180 7.12 -6.64 -18.71
N ILE A 181 6.17 -5.72 -18.68
CA ILE A 181 5.32 -5.32 -19.81
C ILE A 181 5.52 -3.87 -20.22
N GLY A 182 6.17 -3.07 -19.38
CA GLY A 182 6.52 -1.67 -19.58
C GLY A 182 7.82 -1.34 -18.87
N GLU A 183 8.27 -0.10 -18.95
CA GLU A 183 9.57 0.33 -18.39
C GLU A 183 9.66 0.01 -16.88
N ASN A 184 8.63 0.35 -16.11
CA ASN A 184 8.55 0.08 -14.66
C ASN A 184 7.27 -0.67 -14.30
N HIS A 185 6.72 -1.47 -15.20
CA HIS A 185 5.46 -2.17 -15.02
C HIS A 185 5.64 -3.69 -15.22
N CYS A 186 5.33 -4.44 -14.16
CA CYS A 186 5.38 -5.89 -14.15
C CYS A 186 4.02 -6.46 -13.74
N VAL A 187 3.59 -7.53 -14.38
CA VAL A 187 2.33 -8.23 -14.08
C VAL A 187 2.50 -9.74 -14.09
N ALA A 188 1.82 -10.43 -13.17
CA ALA A 188 1.73 -11.87 -13.11
C ALA A 188 0.34 -12.31 -13.59
N CYS A 189 0.13 -12.37 -14.91
CA CYS A 189 -1.15 -12.72 -15.51
C CYS A 189 -0.97 -13.35 -16.90
N HIS A 190 -1.60 -14.49 -17.13
CA HIS A 190 -1.54 -15.21 -18.42
C HIS A 190 -2.14 -14.44 -19.61
N LEU A 191 -2.95 -13.42 -19.37
CA LEU A 191 -3.43 -12.53 -20.43
C LEU A 191 -2.31 -11.81 -21.19
N TYR A 192 -1.14 -11.70 -20.55
CA TYR A 192 0.05 -11.00 -21.07
C TYR A 192 1.20 -11.96 -21.35
N ASP A 193 0.94 -13.28 -21.31
CA ASP A 193 1.90 -14.22 -21.85
C ASP A 193 2.03 -13.94 -23.35
N LYS A 194 3.26 -13.69 -23.81
CA LYS A 194 3.48 -13.59 -25.25
C LYS A 194 3.03 -14.90 -25.84
N THR A 195 1.94 -14.89 -26.59
CA THR A 195 1.70 -15.93 -27.56
C THR A 195 2.95 -15.90 -28.47
N GLU A 196 3.75 -16.96 -28.41
CA GLU A 196 4.67 -17.26 -29.49
C GLU A 196 3.78 -17.39 -30.73
N LYS A 197 3.60 -16.28 -31.44
CA LYS A 197 3.12 -16.33 -32.81
C LYS A 197 4.34 -16.59 -33.65
N GLU A 198 4.34 -17.78 -34.21
CA GLU A 198 5.15 -18.21 -35.34
C GLU A 198 5.45 -17.09 -36.36
#